data_6275bafc6142d1041c4b520bf8a2456e
#
_entry.id   6275bafc6142d1041c4b520bf8a2456e
#
_cell.length_a   1.000
_cell.length_b   1.000
_cell.length_c   1.000
_cell.angle_alpha   90.00
_cell.angle_beta   90.00
_cell.angle_gamma   90.00
#
_symmetry.space_group_name_H-M   'P 1'
#
loop_
_entity.id
_entity.type
_entity.pdbx_description
1 polymer ?
#
loop_
_entity_poly.entity_id
_entity_poly.type
_entity_poly.pdbx_seq_one_letter_code
_entity_poly.pdbx_strand_id
1 'polypeptide(L)'
;TYITACPIFRYAEILLNAAEALNEAQGPDAAYGYVNQVRARVGMPAYKNMTKEQLRERIRNERRIELAFEDHRFFDERRWKLFDGKNASSEKSEPRYKQVYNIYSVVVTPDESQVYTYRNDNTHPTRAFSCPKNYYFPVPDDTYKKNPNLGQNAGWELSDAPKKDDTTEGGETTEGETTGK
;
A
#
# COMPACT_ATOMS: atom_id res chain seq x y z
N THR A 1 8.41 24.06 29.48
CA THR A 1 8.81 23.23 28.33
C THR A 1 7.72 22.16 28.13
N TYR A 2 6.92 22.25 27.08
CA TYR A 2 5.93 21.24 26.77
C TYR A 2 6.64 20.07 26.09
N ILE A 3 6.64 18.90 26.72
CA ILE A 3 7.07 17.66 26.07
C ILE A 3 5.89 17.20 25.23
N THR A 4 5.99 17.40 23.94
CA THR A 4 5.00 16.85 22.99
C THR A 4 5.26 15.35 22.91
N ALA A 5 4.38 14.54 23.50
CA ALA A 5 4.42 13.10 23.32
C ALA A 5 4.03 12.78 21.88
N CYS A 6 4.92 12.10 21.15
CA CYS A 6 4.61 11.55 19.84
C CYS A 6 4.21 10.08 20.01
N PRO A 7 2.92 9.72 19.89
CA PRO A 7 2.50 8.33 19.97
C PRO A 7 3.05 7.55 18.78
N ILE A 8 3.73 6.44 19.05
CA ILE A 8 4.24 5.54 18.00
C ILE A 8 3.10 4.73 17.40
N PHE A 9 2.17 4.29 18.24
CA PHE A 9 0.92 3.63 17.86
C PHE A 9 -0.16 3.89 18.91
N ARG A 10 -1.43 3.69 18.52
CA ARG A 10 -2.57 3.92 19.40
C ARG A 10 -3.66 2.87 19.19
N TYR A 11 -4.57 2.79 20.17
CA TYR A 11 -5.58 1.72 20.21
C TYR A 11 -6.49 1.69 18.96
N ALA A 12 -6.80 2.83 18.37
CA ALA A 12 -7.58 2.88 17.12
C ALA A 12 -6.90 2.14 15.97
N GLU A 13 -5.57 2.20 15.88
CA GLU A 13 -4.82 1.41 14.90
C GLU A 13 -5.00 -0.09 15.13
N ILE A 14 -4.91 -0.55 16.37
CA ILE A 14 -5.11 -1.96 16.71
C ILE A 14 -6.52 -2.43 16.36
N LEU A 15 -7.54 -1.62 16.63
CA LEU A 15 -8.92 -1.91 16.25
C LEU A 15 -9.09 -2.02 14.73
N LEU A 16 -8.47 -1.12 13.97
CA LEU A 16 -8.54 -1.13 12.52
C LEU A 16 -7.73 -2.28 11.90
N ASN A 17 -6.60 -2.66 12.49
CA ASN A 17 -5.83 -3.84 12.10
C ASN A 17 -6.65 -5.11 12.33
N ALA A 18 -7.30 -5.25 13.48
CA ALA A 18 -8.18 -6.38 13.78
C ALA A 18 -9.39 -6.42 12.84
N ALA A 19 -10.03 -5.27 12.56
CA ALA A 19 -11.15 -5.19 11.64
C ALA A 19 -10.77 -5.63 10.23
N GLU A 20 -9.62 -5.18 9.72
CA GLU A 20 -9.12 -5.60 8.41
C GLU A 20 -8.84 -7.11 8.37
N ALA A 21 -8.07 -7.62 9.33
CA ALA A 21 -7.70 -9.03 9.38
C ALA A 21 -8.93 -9.95 9.49
N LEU A 22 -9.88 -9.61 10.33
CA LEU A 22 -11.11 -10.40 10.52
C LEU A 22 -12.04 -10.32 9.31
N ASN A 23 -12.17 -9.16 8.68
CA ASN A 23 -12.93 -9.05 7.44
C ASN A 23 -12.35 -9.95 6.35
N GLU A 24 -11.02 -10.01 6.22
CA GLU A 24 -10.37 -10.85 5.22
C GLU A 24 -10.43 -12.35 5.55
N ALA A 25 -10.32 -12.72 6.82
CA ALA A 25 -10.29 -14.11 7.23
C ALA A 25 -11.68 -14.73 7.42
N GLN A 26 -12.63 -13.99 8.01
CA GLN A 26 -13.91 -14.52 8.47
C GLN A 26 -15.13 -13.79 7.89
N GLY A 27 -14.92 -12.64 7.29
CA GLY A 27 -15.98 -11.82 6.71
C GLY A 27 -16.47 -10.69 7.61
N PRO A 28 -17.49 -9.92 7.14
CA PRO A 28 -17.90 -8.66 7.76
C PRO A 28 -18.37 -8.76 9.19
N ASP A 29 -19.10 -9.83 9.53
CA ASP A 29 -19.73 -9.97 10.85
C ASP A 29 -18.69 -10.02 11.97
N ALA A 30 -17.54 -10.64 11.74
CA ALA A 30 -16.45 -10.67 12.68
C ALA A 30 -15.73 -9.31 12.84
N ALA A 31 -15.78 -8.45 11.82
CA ALA A 31 -15.07 -7.19 11.77
C ALA A 31 -15.85 -5.99 12.33
N TYR A 32 -17.19 -6.04 12.27
CA TYR A 32 -18.02 -4.90 12.69
C TYR A 32 -17.76 -4.41 14.11
N GLY A 33 -17.57 -5.32 15.06
CA GLY A 33 -17.32 -4.98 16.45
C GLY A 33 -16.11 -4.06 16.65
N TYR A 34 -15.10 -4.21 15.82
CA TYR A 34 -13.85 -3.46 15.90
C TYR A 34 -13.93 -2.11 15.17
N VAL A 35 -14.33 -2.10 13.90
CA VAL A 35 -14.42 -0.84 13.15
C VAL A 35 -15.46 0.10 13.73
N ASN A 36 -16.57 -0.42 14.25
CA ASN A 36 -17.63 0.39 14.82
C ASN A 36 -17.26 1.01 16.18
N GLN A 37 -16.31 0.47 16.93
CA GLN A 37 -15.77 1.14 18.11
C GLN A 37 -15.06 2.44 17.74
N VAL A 38 -14.27 2.46 16.65
CA VAL A 38 -13.63 3.67 16.17
C VAL A 38 -14.68 4.71 15.79
N ARG A 39 -15.71 4.29 15.06
CA ARG A 39 -16.80 5.16 14.62
C ARG A 39 -17.65 5.71 15.75
N ALA A 40 -17.98 4.87 16.72
CA ALA A 40 -18.78 5.27 17.89
C ALA A 40 -18.10 6.36 18.72
N ARG A 41 -16.78 6.34 18.83
CA ARG A 41 -16.01 7.37 19.54
C ARG A 41 -16.29 8.79 19.06
N VAL A 42 -16.57 8.95 17.77
CA VAL A 42 -16.84 10.25 17.12
C VAL A 42 -18.31 10.40 16.70
N GLY A 43 -19.21 9.57 17.21
CA GLY A 43 -20.64 9.66 16.95
C GLY A 43 -21.05 9.28 15.50
N MET A 44 -20.22 8.60 14.76
CA MET A 44 -20.52 8.17 13.40
C MET A 44 -21.41 6.91 13.39
N PRO A 45 -22.36 6.81 12.43
CA PRO A 45 -23.21 5.63 12.31
C PRO A 45 -22.40 4.35 12.10
N ALA A 46 -22.83 3.26 12.74
CA ALA A 46 -22.19 1.95 12.61
C ALA A 46 -22.34 1.39 11.19
N TYR A 47 -21.29 0.71 10.71
CA TYR A 47 -21.36 -0.11 9.52
C TYR A 47 -22.13 -1.38 9.79
N LYS A 48 -22.98 -1.79 8.85
CA LYS A 48 -23.81 -3.01 8.91
C LYS A 48 -24.24 -3.45 7.52
N ASN A 49 -24.58 -4.72 7.37
CA ASN A 49 -25.16 -5.30 6.15
C ASN A 49 -24.33 -5.04 4.89
N MET A 50 -23.02 -5.20 4.97
CA MET A 50 -22.08 -5.01 3.87
C MET A 50 -21.51 -6.34 3.42
N THR A 51 -21.14 -6.44 2.13
CA THR A 51 -20.30 -7.55 1.67
C THR A 51 -18.87 -7.37 2.18
N LYS A 52 -18.08 -8.42 2.10
CA LYS A 52 -16.65 -8.40 2.46
C LYS A 52 -15.90 -7.30 1.72
N GLU A 53 -16.15 -7.15 0.42
CA GLU A 53 -15.53 -6.16 -0.44
C GLU A 53 -15.95 -4.73 -0.04
N GLN A 54 -17.23 -4.53 0.19
CA GLN A 54 -17.75 -3.23 0.62
C GLN A 54 -17.15 -2.82 1.97
N LEU A 55 -17.10 -3.73 2.93
CA LEU A 55 -16.53 -3.43 4.24
C LEU A 55 -15.02 -3.23 4.15
N ARG A 56 -14.30 -3.97 3.30
CA ARG A 56 -12.86 -3.74 3.02
C ARG A 56 -12.61 -2.29 2.63
N GLU A 57 -13.36 -1.77 1.67
CA GLU A 57 -13.20 -0.39 1.22
C GLU A 57 -13.54 0.63 2.33
N ARG A 58 -14.54 0.33 3.14
CA ARG A 58 -14.89 1.18 4.28
C ARG A 58 -13.80 1.17 5.36
N ILE A 59 -13.24 0.03 5.69
CA ILE A 59 -12.13 -0.09 6.66
C ILE A 59 -10.90 0.66 6.13
N ARG A 60 -10.55 0.51 4.86
CA ARG A 60 -9.43 1.23 4.22
C ARG A 60 -9.63 2.74 4.28
N ASN A 61 -10.85 3.21 4.01
CA ASN A 61 -11.17 4.63 4.12
C ASN A 61 -11.15 5.13 5.57
N GLU A 62 -11.67 4.34 6.52
CA GLU A 62 -11.62 4.65 7.95
C GLU A 62 -10.18 4.79 8.42
N ARG A 63 -9.29 3.85 8.05
CA ARG A 63 -7.85 3.94 8.33
C ARG A 63 -7.24 5.22 7.79
N ARG A 64 -7.56 5.58 6.56
CA ARG A 64 -7.04 6.80 5.92
C ARG A 64 -7.40 8.06 6.68
N ILE A 65 -8.62 8.13 7.22
CA ILE A 65 -9.13 9.30 7.93
C ILE A 65 -8.66 9.28 9.38
N GLU A 66 -8.83 8.17 10.08
CA GLU A 66 -8.53 8.04 11.50
C GLU A 66 -7.04 8.18 11.80
N LEU A 67 -6.19 7.62 10.92
CA LEU A 67 -4.72 7.63 11.07
C LEU A 67 -4.06 8.69 10.17
N ALA A 68 -4.79 9.76 9.82
CA ALA A 68 -4.25 10.84 9.02
C ALA A 68 -3.08 11.52 9.74
N PHE A 69 -2.00 11.81 9.02
CA PHE A 69 -0.76 12.41 9.54
C PHE A 69 0.05 11.54 10.53
N GLU A 70 -0.25 10.23 10.58
CA GLU A 70 0.47 9.26 11.40
C GLU A 70 1.34 8.29 10.55
N ASP A 71 1.70 8.69 9.35
CA ASP A 71 2.57 7.99 8.38
C ASP A 71 2.07 6.64 7.86
N HIS A 72 0.91 6.14 8.33
CA HIS A 72 0.36 4.85 7.92
C HIS A 72 0.01 4.76 6.44
N ARG A 73 -0.48 5.86 5.83
CA ARG A 73 -0.99 5.86 4.46
C ARG A 73 0.04 5.38 3.44
N PHE A 74 1.28 5.80 3.59
CA PHE A 74 2.37 5.41 2.69
C PHE A 74 2.57 3.89 2.63
N PHE A 75 2.53 3.23 3.79
CA PHE A 75 2.68 1.78 3.89
C PHE A 75 1.41 1.04 3.48
N ASP A 76 0.25 1.53 3.85
CA ASP A 76 -1.05 0.96 3.52
C ASP A 76 -1.26 0.87 2.00
N GLU A 77 -0.99 1.93 1.26
CA GLU A 77 -1.11 1.95 -0.19
C GLU A 77 -0.20 0.93 -0.88
N ARG A 78 0.99 0.71 -0.32
CA ARG A 78 1.94 -0.25 -0.86
C ARG A 78 1.57 -1.69 -0.54
N ARG A 79 1.21 -2.00 0.69
CA ARG A 79 0.82 -3.36 1.08
C ARG A 79 -0.48 -3.81 0.41
N TRP A 80 -1.40 -2.89 0.14
CA TRP A 80 -2.63 -3.16 -0.61
C TRP A 80 -2.45 -3.12 -2.12
N LYS A 81 -1.28 -2.70 -2.62
CA LYS A 81 -0.95 -2.55 -4.05
C LYS A 81 -2.01 -1.77 -4.82
N LEU A 82 -2.38 -0.59 -4.32
CA LEU A 82 -3.50 0.17 -4.86
C LEU A 82 -3.25 0.78 -6.25
N PHE A 83 -1.99 0.86 -6.69
CA PHE A 83 -1.61 1.58 -7.91
C PHE A 83 -1.37 0.68 -9.14
N ASP A 84 -1.38 -0.64 -9.00
CA ASP A 84 -1.01 -1.54 -10.11
C ASP A 84 -2.18 -1.95 -11.01
N GLY A 85 -3.36 -1.53 -10.71
CA GLY A 85 -4.57 -1.84 -11.49
C GLY A 85 -4.98 -3.32 -11.52
N LYS A 86 -4.06 -4.24 -11.15
CA LYS A 86 -4.29 -5.70 -11.17
C LYS A 86 -4.88 -6.22 -9.87
N ASN A 87 -4.58 -5.53 -8.77
CA ASN A 87 -5.05 -5.89 -7.43
C ASN A 87 -6.15 -4.95 -6.90
N ALA A 88 -6.67 -4.10 -7.75
CA ALA A 88 -7.95 -3.50 -7.47
C ALA A 88 -8.97 -4.64 -7.43
N SER A 89 -9.34 -5.04 -6.24
CA SER A 89 -10.13 -6.24 -5.92
C SER A 89 -11.58 -6.20 -6.41
N SER A 90 -11.87 -5.35 -7.36
CA SER A 90 -13.11 -5.36 -8.12
C SER A 90 -12.83 -4.88 -9.53
N GLU A 91 -13.51 -5.45 -10.50
CA GLU A 91 -13.56 -4.98 -11.88
C GLU A 91 -13.99 -3.50 -11.99
N LYS A 92 -14.51 -2.96 -10.90
CA LYS A 92 -14.83 -1.55 -10.68
C LYS A 92 -13.84 -0.92 -9.71
N SER A 93 -12.54 -1.06 -9.98
CA SER A 93 -11.53 -0.31 -9.24
C SER A 93 -11.86 1.19 -9.37
N GLU A 94 -12.22 1.79 -8.25
CA GLU A 94 -12.53 3.22 -8.26
C GLU A 94 -11.34 4.02 -8.82
N PRO A 95 -11.58 4.98 -9.70
CA PRO A 95 -10.52 5.79 -10.34
C PRO A 95 -9.54 6.40 -9.34
N ARG A 96 -10.00 6.66 -8.11
CA ARG A 96 -9.19 7.22 -7.01
C ARG A 96 -7.97 6.37 -6.62
N TYR A 97 -7.97 5.07 -6.91
CA TYR A 97 -6.83 4.20 -6.59
C TYR A 97 -5.92 3.93 -7.80
N LYS A 98 -6.35 4.31 -9.00
CA LYS A 98 -5.57 4.12 -10.23
C LYS A 98 -4.61 5.25 -10.51
N GLN A 99 -4.78 6.38 -9.85
CA GLN A 99 -4.01 7.60 -10.13
C GLN A 99 -3.42 8.17 -8.84
N VAL A 100 -2.18 8.60 -8.95
CA VAL A 100 -1.57 9.47 -7.95
C VAL A 100 -2.12 10.86 -8.21
N TYR A 101 -2.97 11.35 -7.32
CA TYR A 101 -3.59 12.65 -7.50
C TYR A 101 -2.56 13.79 -7.45
N ASN A 102 -2.79 14.78 -8.29
CA ASN A 102 -2.05 16.03 -8.23
C ASN A 102 -2.34 16.76 -6.91
N ILE A 103 -1.44 17.66 -6.56
CA ILE A 103 -1.64 18.56 -5.42
C ILE A 103 -2.65 19.62 -5.84
N TYR A 104 -3.63 19.85 -4.98
CA TYR A 104 -4.59 20.95 -5.14
C TYR A 104 -4.35 21.98 -4.06
N SER A 105 -4.30 23.24 -4.46
CA SER A 105 -4.34 24.35 -3.53
C SER A 105 -5.80 24.75 -3.28
N VAL A 106 -6.09 25.13 -2.04
CA VAL A 106 -7.38 25.73 -1.66
C VAL A 106 -7.17 27.22 -1.54
N VAL A 107 -7.83 27.99 -2.39
CA VAL A 107 -7.84 29.43 -2.27
C VAL A 107 -9.05 29.82 -1.43
N VAL A 108 -8.80 30.41 -0.28
CA VAL A 108 -9.83 30.98 0.58
C VAL A 108 -9.98 32.43 0.21
N THR A 109 -11.14 32.81 -0.30
CA THR A 109 -11.47 34.23 -0.50
C THR A 109 -11.72 34.86 0.86
N PRO A 110 -11.09 36.01 1.17
CA PRO A 110 -11.19 36.64 2.48
C PRO A 110 -12.51 37.40 2.70
N ASP A 111 -13.48 37.20 1.82
CA ASP A 111 -14.81 37.78 1.98
C ASP A 111 -15.69 36.93 2.93
N GLU A 112 -16.76 37.51 3.43
CA GLU A 112 -17.66 36.87 4.38
C GLU A 112 -18.37 35.61 3.80
N SER A 113 -18.26 35.37 2.49
CA SER A 113 -18.90 34.25 1.81
C SER A 113 -18.19 32.92 2.02
N GLN A 114 -16.93 32.90 2.53
CA GLN A 114 -16.11 31.72 2.74
C GLN A 114 -16.09 30.76 1.56
N VAL A 115 -15.96 31.27 0.35
CA VAL A 115 -15.93 30.45 -0.86
C VAL A 115 -14.56 29.74 -0.96
N TYR A 116 -14.58 28.43 -0.91
CA TYR A 116 -13.41 27.59 -1.11
C TYR A 116 -13.27 27.20 -2.59
N THR A 117 -12.21 27.65 -3.24
CA THR A 117 -11.94 27.26 -4.62
C THR A 117 -10.77 26.30 -4.67
N TYR A 118 -10.99 25.11 -5.21
CA TYR A 118 -9.94 24.12 -5.43
C TYR A 118 -9.26 24.39 -6.77
N ARG A 119 -7.96 24.59 -6.77
CA ARG A 119 -7.16 24.77 -7.99
C ARG A 119 -6.13 23.65 -8.10
N ASN A 120 -5.97 23.12 -9.31
CA ASN A 120 -4.86 22.22 -9.59
C ASN A 120 -3.56 23.03 -9.46
N ASP A 121 -2.66 22.58 -8.58
CA ASP A 121 -1.37 23.23 -8.40
C ASP A 121 -0.39 22.69 -9.44
N ASN A 122 -0.27 23.42 -10.54
CA ASN A 122 0.64 23.08 -11.64
C ASN A 122 2.09 23.49 -11.34
N THR A 123 2.38 24.06 -10.18
CA THR A 123 3.76 24.42 -9.80
C THR A 123 4.58 23.22 -9.38
N HIS A 124 3.92 22.11 -9.04
CA HIS A 124 4.55 20.87 -8.65
C HIS A 124 4.53 19.86 -9.80
N PRO A 125 5.60 19.05 -9.95
CA PRO A 125 5.63 18.00 -10.96
C PRO A 125 4.48 17.01 -10.77
N THR A 126 3.91 16.53 -11.87
CA THR A 126 2.89 15.51 -11.85
C THR A 126 3.41 14.28 -11.11
N ARG A 127 2.66 13.85 -10.11
CA ARG A 127 3.00 12.64 -9.38
C ARG A 127 2.82 11.42 -10.28
N ALA A 128 3.81 10.56 -10.32
CA ALA A 128 3.76 9.30 -11.06
C ALA A 128 4.13 8.14 -10.14
N PHE A 129 3.48 7.00 -10.37
CA PHE A 129 3.79 5.77 -9.68
C PHE A 129 4.12 4.69 -10.72
N SER A 130 5.38 4.26 -10.74
CA SER A 130 5.84 3.22 -11.65
C SER A 130 5.79 1.85 -10.97
N CYS A 131 4.97 0.93 -11.51
CA CYS A 131 4.88 -0.45 -11.04
C CYS A 131 5.87 -1.34 -11.80
N PRO A 132 6.50 -2.30 -11.13
CA PRO A 132 6.48 -2.60 -9.69
C PRO A 132 7.44 -1.74 -8.86
N LYS A 133 8.29 -0.94 -9.51
CA LYS A 133 9.42 -0.21 -8.94
C LYS A 133 9.08 0.55 -7.64
N ASN A 134 8.00 1.33 -7.67
CA ASN A 134 7.67 2.22 -6.55
C ASN A 134 6.99 1.52 -5.36
N TYR A 135 6.68 0.22 -5.46
CA TYR A 135 6.24 -0.56 -4.29
C TYR A 135 7.39 -0.94 -3.37
N TYR A 136 8.60 -1.02 -3.90
CA TYR A 136 9.78 -1.47 -3.17
C TYR A 136 10.84 -0.37 -3.15
N PHE A 137 11.65 -0.35 -2.12
CA PHE A 137 12.84 0.48 -2.10
C PHE A 137 13.98 -0.25 -2.80
N PRO A 138 14.94 0.49 -3.41
CA PRO A 138 16.13 -0.14 -3.93
C PRO A 138 16.96 -0.73 -2.79
N VAL A 139 17.65 -1.83 -3.07
CA VAL A 139 18.73 -2.29 -2.20
C VAL A 139 19.83 -1.22 -2.27
N PRO A 140 20.33 -0.69 -1.13
CA PRO A 140 21.36 0.32 -1.13
C PRO A 140 22.62 -0.13 -1.87
N ASP A 141 23.22 0.75 -2.65
CA ASP A 141 24.38 0.46 -3.48
C ASP A 141 25.55 -0.18 -2.70
N ASP A 142 25.82 0.31 -1.50
CA ASP A 142 26.87 -0.24 -0.65
C ASP A 142 26.61 -1.69 -0.23
N THR A 143 25.32 -2.02 0.00
CA THR A 143 24.92 -3.39 0.33
C THR A 143 25.01 -4.29 -0.89
N TYR A 144 24.54 -3.80 -2.04
CA TYR A 144 24.63 -4.53 -3.30
C TYR A 144 26.08 -4.80 -3.73
N LYS A 145 26.97 -3.81 -3.62
CA LYS A 145 28.40 -3.96 -3.94
C LYS A 145 29.11 -4.98 -3.05
N LYS A 146 28.71 -5.06 -1.78
CA LYS A 146 29.28 -6.05 -0.81
C LYS A 146 28.75 -7.45 -1.05
N ASN A 147 27.54 -7.60 -1.59
CA ASN A 147 26.93 -8.89 -1.88
C ASN A 147 26.12 -8.84 -3.18
N PRO A 148 26.78 -9.00 -4.34
CA PRO A 148 26.11 -8.97 -5.64
C PRO A 148 25.05 -10.08 -5.82
N ASN A 149 25.16 -11.19 -5.07
CA ASN A 149 24.20 -12.29 -5.11
C ASN A 149 22.83 -11.93 -4.51
N LEU A 150 22.74 -10.84 -3.75
CA LEU A 150 21.49 -10.37 -3.19
C LEU A 150 20.48 -9.96 -4.28
N GLY A 151 20.98 -9.47 -5.42
CA GLY A 151 20.17 -8.92 -6.49
C GLY A 151 19.55 -7.57 -6.11
N GLN A 152 18.80 -7.00 -7.03
CA GLN A 152 18.11 -5.74 -6.84
C GLN A 152 16.58 -5.97 -6.90
N ASN A 153 15.81 -5.13 -6.23
CA ASN A 153 14.36 -5.17 -6.30
C ASN A 153 13.87 -4.82 -7.71
N ALA A 154 12.74 -5.43 -8.12
CA ALA A 154 12.17 -5.29 -9.45
C ALA A 154 11.98 -3.83 -9.87
N GLY A 155 12.49 -3.47 -11.03
CA GLY A 155 12.47 -2.12 -11.59
C GLY A 155 13.62 -1.21 -11.10
N TRP A 156 14.51 -1.72 -10.23
CA TRP A 156 15.72 -1.05 -9.76
C TRP A 156 17.00 -1.71 -10.25
N GLU A 157 16.86 -2.68 -11.17
CA GLU A 157 18.00 -3.35 -11.78
C GLU A 157 18.90 -2.30 -12.44
N LEU A 158 20.18 -2.39 -12.16
CA LEU A 158 21.17 -1.54 -12.82
C LEU A 158 21.33 -2.01 -14.27
N SER A 159 21.34 -1.08 -15.22
CA SER A 159 21.52 -1.38 -16.64
C SER A 159 22.81 -2.15 -16.95
N ASP A 160 23.81 -2.01 -16.08
CA ASP A 160 25.14 -2.60 -16.22
C ASP A 160 25.39 -3.74 -15.22
N ALA A 161 24.37 -4.24 -14.53
CA ALA A 161 24.51 -5.40 -13.66
C ALA A 161 24.80 -6.63 -14.53
N PRO A 162 25.82 -7.45 -14.20
CA PRO A 162 26.08 -8.70 -14.90
C PRO A 162 24.81 -9.56 -14.83
N LYS A 163 24.30 -9.96 -15.98
CA LYS A 163 23.18 -10.89 -16.07
C LYS A 163 23.61 -12.17 -15.38
N LYS A 164 22.80 -12.70 -14.47
CA LYS A 164 23.00 -14.05 -13.94
C LYS A 164 23.03 -14.99 -15.14
N ASP A 165 24.15 -15.64 -15.36
CA ASP A 165 24.23 -16.75 -16.32
C ASP A 165 23.29 -17.85 -15.81
N ASP A 166 22.25 -18.12 -16.57
CA ASP A 166 21.27 -19.20 -16.37
C ASP A 166 21.86 -20.58 -16.71
N THR A 167 23.16 -20.76 -16.52
CA THR A 167 23.87 -22.00 -16.78
C THR A 167 24.15 -22.77 -15.50
N THR A 168 23.10 -23.31 -14.86
CA THR A 168 23.28 -24.46 -13.96
C THR A 168 21.95 -25.21 -13.77
N GLU A 169 21.39 -25.75 -14.87
CA GLU A 169 20.52 -26.93 -14.79
C GLU A 169 20.76 -27.78 -16.05
N GLY A 170 21.74 -28.65 -15.98
CA GLY A 170 22.07 -29.62 -16.99
C GLY A 170 22.95 -30.70 -16.40
N GLY A 171 22.46 -31.32 -15.33
CA GLY A 171 23.05 -32.55 -14.83
C GLY A 171 22.62 -33.72 -15.73
N GLU A 172 23.38 -34.02 -16.78
CA GLU A 172 23.27 -35.25 -17.52
C GLU A 172 23.54 -36.43 -16.60
N THR A 173 22.52 -37.20 -16.31
CA THR A 173 22.67 -38.56 -15.80
C THR A 173 23.00 -39.47 -16.97
N THR A 174 24.28 -39.78 -17.13
CA THR A 174 24.73 -40.88 -18.00
C THR A 174 24.36 -42.20 -17.35
N GLU A 175 23.34 -42.87 -17.86
CA GLU A 175 23.07 -44.27 -17.59
C GLU A 175 24.16 -45.11 -18.27
N GLY A 176 24.94 -45.81 -17.48
CA GLY A 176 25.91 -46.79 -17.96
C GLY A 176 25.21 -48.07 -18.39
N GLU A 177 25.26 -48.38 -19.66
CA GLU A 177 24.93 -49.68 -20.22
C GLU A 177 26.02 -50.70 -19.79
N THR A 178 25.65 -51.67 -18.98
CA THR A 178 26.43 -52.90 -18.76
C THR A 178 25.88 -54.01 -19.66
N THR A 179 26.59 -54.24 -20.76
CA THR A 179 26.41 -55.43 -21.56
C THR A 179 27.01 -56.65 -20.84
N GLY A 180 26.15 -57.63 -20.62
CA GLY A 180 26.55 -58.91 -20.04
C GLY A 180 27.19 -59.89 -21.04
N LYS A 181 27.92 -60.74 -20.46
CA LYS A 181 28.16 -62.09 -20.98
C LYS A 181 27.91 -63.07 -19.87
#